data_cff6691bed1a7fbfb5f1f5241cc7d96f
#
_entry.id   cff6691bed1a7fbfb5f1f5241cc7d96f
#
_cell.length_a   1.000
_cell.length_b   1.000
_cell.length_c   1.000
_cell.angle_alpha   90.00
_cell.angle_beta   90.00
_cell.angle_gamma   90.00
#
_symmetry.space_group_name_H-M   'P 1'
#
loop_
_entity.id
_entity.type
_entity.pdbx_description
1 polymer ?
#
loop_
_entity_poly.entity_id
_entity_poly.type
_entity_poly.pdbx_seq_one_letter_code
_entity_poly.pdbx_strand_id
1 'polypeptide(L)'
;MRAPIKKIFTFDPFKKNEERQIHQVQNLIWGEWTKELKENEEILDPVSGEVFLRVPNTTDFSEYIKNFDKCPKSGLHNPIKNPERYLMLGEVSRNASRILKEKSVEQYFCKLIQRVMPKSKSQCLGEVEVTRVFLENFSGDNVRFLARSFSNPGNYLGQETSGYRWPFGSVCIIAPFNFPLEIPVLQVMGALFMGNRPLVKVDSKVSVVFEQFLRLLIHCGLPASDVDFINCKGEVMGELIKRSKNQIRLLQFTGSKEVAQRLSLETFGKIKIEDAGFDWKIIGPDYDPKWTKHVAWQCDEDAYNASGQKCSAQSFLFVHKNWEKDLLPRLKELASKRKLENLDVGPILTWTNQQIIEHINCLLTIPGSKILFGGKKLLNNTIPPIYGSFQPTALEIPIDKILGDNFKKITKEVFGPFQIIVVYEDKNMQIVKKTLENISQNLTAAVVSNDVLFQQEILASTVNGTTYSGMKARTTGAPQNHWFGPSGDPRSAGIGTPEAIISTWSSHREIIKDVGPL
;
A
#
# COMPACT_ATOMS: atom_id res chain seq x y z
N MET A 1 10.98 -27.14 -4.99
CA MET A 1 10.35 -26.42 -6.15
C MET A 1 10.19 -27.36 -7.32
N ARG A 2 9.04 -27.34 -8.02
CA ARG A 2 8.82 -28.07 -9.29
C ARG A 2 9.66 -27.45 -10.42
N ALA A 3 10.01 -28.25 -11.45
CA ALA A 3 10.94 -27.85 -12.51
C ALA A 3 10.66 -26.49 -13.21
N PRO A 4 9.42 -26.05 -13.51
CA PRO A 4 9.16 -24.75 -14.11
C PRO A 4 9.54 -23.59 -13.20
N ILE A 5 9.27 -23.71 -11.89
CA ILE A 5 9.52 -22.67 -10.88
C ILE A 5 11.03 -22.42 -10.71
N LYS A 6 11.85 -23.47 -10.74
CA LYS A 6 13.32 -23.36 -10.63
C LYS A 6 13.98 -22.60 -11.79
N LYS A 7 13.30 -22.47 -12.93
CA LYS A 7 13.84 -21.72 -14.08
C LYS A 7 13.59 -20.23 -14.00
N ILE A 8 12.57 -19.79 -13.22
CA ILE A 8 12.18 -18.39 -13.11
C ILE A 8 12.75 -17.78 -11.83
N PHE A 9 12.59 -18.48 -10.70
CA PHE A 9 12.90 -17.94 -9.38
C PHE A 9 14.24 -18.41 -8.83
N THR A 10 14.96 -17.49 -8.20
CA THR A 10 16.29 -17.73 -7.61
C THR A 10 16.26 -18.03 -6.10
N PHE A 11 15.13 -17.78 -5.42
CA PHE A 11 14.94 -18.04 -4.00
C PHE A 11 13.92 -19.17 -3.77
N ASP A 12 14.17 -20.04 -2.78
CA ASP A 12 13.23 -21.09 -2.38
C ASP A 12 12.65 -20.82 -0.99
N PRO A 13 11.40 -20.30 -0.89
CA PRO A 13 10.81 -19.96 0.40
C PRO A 13 10.41 -21.19 1.23
N PHE A 14 10.40 -22.40 0.66
CA PHE A 14 10.00 -23.63 1.35
C PHE A 14 11.13 -24.34 2.10
N LYS A 15 12.39 -24.04 1.79
CA LYS A 15 13.52 -24.62 2.49
C LYS A 15 13.55 -24.14 3.94
N LYS A 16 13.88 -25.04 4.87
CA LYS A 16 14.14 -24.70 6.29
C LYS A 16 15.45 -23.93 6.43
N ASN A 17 15.61 -23.14 7.48
CA ASN A 17 16.79 -22.29 7.66
C ASN A 17 18.10 -23.09 7.70
N GLU A 18 18.11 -24.25 8.34
CA GLU A 18 19.28 -25.16 8.45
C GLU A 18 19.79 -25.68 7.09
N GLU A 19 18.92 -25.72 6.07
CA GLU A 19 19.23 -26.20 4.72
C GLU A 19 19.54 -25.06 3.73
N ARG A 20 19.56 -23.79 4.21
CA ARG A 20 19.64 -22.61 3.34
C ARG A 20 21.01 -22.01 3.28
N GLN A 21 21.46 -21.76 2.07
CA GLN A 21 22.37 -20.65 1.86
C GLN A 21 21.59 -19.33 2.00
N ILE A 22 22.18 -18.34 2.69
CA ILE A 22 21.64 -16.98 2.78
C ILE A 22 21.48 -16.47 1.34
N HIS A 23 20.25 -16.10 0.97
CA HIS A 23 19.98 -15.61 -0.40
C HIS A 23 20.49 -14.18 -0.56
N GLN A 24 21.23 -13.95 -1.65
CA GLN A 24 21.68 -12.63 -2.06
C GLN A 24 20.64 -12.01 -3.01
N VAL A 25 19.93 -10.99 -2.56
CA VAL A 25 19.06 -10.16 -3.40
C VAL A 25 19.92 -9.36 -4.38
N GLN A 26 19.44 -9.14 -5.59
CA GLN A 26 20.16 -8.44 -6.64
C GLN A 26 19.45 -7.14 -7.03
N ASN A 27 20.23 -6.15 -7.45
CA ASN A 27 19.71 -4.99 -8.18
C ASN A 27 19.54 -5.33 -9.66
N LEU A 28 18.67 -4.58 -10.35
CA LEU A 28 18.54 -4.60 -11.81
C LEU A 28 18.91 -3.23 -12.36
N ILE A 29 19.88 -3.18 -13.24
CA ILE A 29 20.40 -1.93 -13.84
C ILE A 29 20.40 -2.11 -15.36
N TRP A 30 19.53 -1.39 -16.04
CA TRP A 30 19.44 -1.39 -17.52
C TRP A 30 19.32 -2.81 -18.13
N GLY A 31 18.59 -3.70 -17.44
CA GLY A 31 18.37 -5.08 -17.88
C GLY A 31 19.36 -6.10 -17.34
N GLU A 32 20.40 -5.68 -16.63
CA GLU A 32 21.42 -6.55 -16.08
C GLU A 32 21.26 -6.73 -14.57
N TRP A 33 21.16 -7.98 -14.11
CA TRP A 33 21.18 -8.33 -12.69
C TRP A 33 22.59 -8.22 -12.13
N THR A 34 22.78 -7.52 -11.01
CA THR A 34 24.08 -7.34 -10.38
C THR A 34 24.65 -8.65 -9.84
N LYS A 35 25.92 -8.95 -10.12
CA LYS A 35 26.58 -10.19 -9.70
C LYS A 35 27.40 -10.05 -8.42
N GLU A 36 28.05 -8.91 -8.24
CA GLU A 36 28.92 -8.62 -7.11
C GLU A 36 28.42 -7.39 -6.34
N LEU A 37 28.43 -7.48 -5.02
CA LEU A 37 27.95 -6.44 -4.13
C LEU A 37 29.01 -6.18 -3.06
N LYS A 38 29.51 -4.94 -3.02
CA LYS A 38 30.56 -4.52 -2.07
C LYS A 38 30.03 -4.41 -0.64
N GLU A 39 28.79 -3.94 -0.49
CA GLU A 39 28.14 -3.75 0.81
C GLU A 39 26.76 -4.40 0.82
N ASN A 40 26.44 -5.10 1.89
CA ASN A 40 25.17 -5.78 2.08
C ASN A 40 24.60 -5.48 3.48
N GLU A 41 23.29 -5.42 3.56
CA GLU A 41 22.51 -5.44 4.80
C GLU A 41 22.01 -6.87 5.05
N GLU A 42 22.28 -7.42 6.22
CA GLU A 42 21.72 -8.72 6.62
C GLU A 42 20.31 -8.54 7.17
N ILE A 43 19.36 -9.26 6.59
CA ILE A 43 17.96 -9.21 6.99
C ILE A 43 17.62 -10.43 7.81
N LEU A 44 17.10 -10.18 9.00
CA LEU A 44 16.65 -11.22 9.92
C LEU A 44 15.26 -11.73 9.51
N ASP A 45 15.07 -13.03 9.62
CA ASP A 45 13.74 -13.63 9.62
C ASP A 45 12.92 -13.03 10.77
N PRO A 46 11.77 -12.40 10.49
CA PRO A 46 11.04 -11.68 11.52
C PRO A 46 10.49 -12.57 12.64
N VAL A 47 10.36 -13.87 12.41
CA VAL A 47 9.85 -14.83 13.41
C VAL A 47 10.97 -15.50 14.20
N SER A 48 12.04 -15.98 13.51
CA SER A 48 13.10 -16.74 14.16
C SER A 48 14.32 -15.92 14.60
N GLY A 49 14.53 -14.74 14.01
CA GLY A 49 15.70 -13.91 14.27
C GLY A 49 16.97 -14.34 13.54
N GLU A 50 16.91 -15.37 12.70
CA GLU A 50 18.06 -15.83 11.94
C GLU A 50 18.24 -15.00 10.67
N VAL A 51 19.50 -14.75 10.26
CA VAL A 51 19.81 -14.12 8.98
C VAL A 51 19.38 -15.03 7.85
N PHE A 52 18.54 -14.56 6.94
CA PHE A 52 18.06 -15.35 5.80
C PHE A 52 18.22 -14.67 4.45
N LEU A 53 18.42 -13.35 4.41
CA LEU A 53 18.70 -12.58 3.21
C LEU A 53 19.91 -11.67 3.41
N ARG A 54 20.64 -11.44 2.33
CA ARG A 54 21.55 -10.31 2.16
C ARG A 54 21.01 -9.41 1.07
N VAL A 55 20.85 -8.14 1.39
CA VAL A 55 20.28 -7.14 0.50
C VAL A 55 21.37 -6.10 0.20
N PRO A 56 21.56 -5.70 -1.06
CA PRO A 56 22.54 -4.66 -1.39
C PRO A 56 22.29 -3.37 -0.60
N ASN A 57 23.33 -2.82 -0.03
CA ASN A 57 23.34 -1.44 0.46
C ASN A 57 24.07 -0.56 -0.57
N THR A 58 23.40 -0.29 -1.70
CA THR A 58 23.97 0.45 -2.81
C THR A 58 24.24 1.88 -2.40
N THR A 59 25.50 2.31 -2.41
CA THR A 59 25.94 3.67 -2.10
C THR A 59 26.32 4.46 -3.36
N ASP A 60 26.81 3.78 -4.41
CA ASP A 60 27.04 4.38 -5.73
C ASP A 60 25.80 4.17 -6.63
N PHE A 61 25.10 5.25 -6.89
CA PHE A 61 23.91 5.27 -7.73
C PHE A 61 24.11 6.04 -9.05
N SER A 62 25.35 6.29 -9.45
CA SER A 62 25.71 7.06 -10.64
C SER A 62 25.11 6.49 -11.94
N GLU A 63 25.09 5.16 -12.09
CA GLU A 63 24.52 4.50 -13.27
C GLU A 63 22.98 4.68 -13.33
N TYR A 64 22.29 4.67 -12.19
CA TYR A 64 20.84 4.94 -12.16
C TYR A 64 20.52 6.36 -12.61
N ILE A 65 21.34 7.35 -12.21
CA ILE A 65 21.19 8.74 -12.67
C ILE A 65 21.38 8.82 -14.20
N LYS A 66 22.41 8.20 -14.75
CA LYS A 66 22.62 8.15 -16.20
C LYS A 66 21.45 7.49 -16.93
N ASN A 67 20.82 6.49 -16.31
CA ASN A 67 19.68 5.79 -16.90
C ASN A 67 18.42 6.66 -16.97
N PHE A 68 18.24 7.63 -16.08
CA PHE A 68 17.17 8.61 -16.22
C PHE A 68 17.29 9.43 -17.51
N ASP A 69 18.50 9.80 -17.89
CA ASP A 69 18.75 10.59 -19.12
C ASP A 69 18.53 9.79 -20.41
N LYS A 70 18.61 8.46 -20.35
CA LYS A 70 18.35 7.57 -21.50
C LYS A 70 16.86 7.48 -21.85
N CYS A 71 15.95 7.77 -20.92
CA CYS A 71 14.52 7.76 -21.19
C CYS A 71 14.05 9.13 -21.68
N PRO A 72 13.55 9.24 -22.92
CA PRO A 72 13.09 10.52 -23.45
C PRO A 72 11.87 11.05 -22.69
N LYS A 73 11.67 12.37 -22.72
CA LYS A 73 10.49 13.04 -22.13
C LYS A 73 9.16 12.52 -22.66
N SER A 74 9.16 11.95 -23.87
CA SER A 74 8.00 11.32 -24.48
C SER A 74 7.76 9.88 -24.05
N GLY A 75 8.51 9.40 -23.07
CA GLY A 75 8.44 8.05 -22.51
C GLY A 75 9.00 6.96 -23.42
N LEU A 76 8.88 5.70 -22.97
CA LEU A 76 9.22 4.51 -23.74
C LEU A 76 8.26 4.34 -24.94
N HIS A 77 7.01 4.67 -24.73
CA HIS A 77 5.95 4.72 -25.74
C HIS A 77 4.90 5.77 -25.37
N ASN A 78 4.08 6.13 -26.32
CA ASN A 78 2.92 7.00 -26.16
C ASN A 78 1.94 6.74 -27.32
N PRO A 79 0.77 7.35 -27.36
CA PRO A 79 -0.24 7.05 -28.40
C PRO A 79 0.23 7.17 -29.87
N ILE A 80 1.35 7.86 -30.12
CA ILE A 80 1.90 8.08 -31.46
C ILE A 80 3.22 7.31 -31.65
N LYS A 81 4.02 7.20 -30.61
CA LYS A 81 5.35 6.56 -30.62
C LYS A 81 5.27 5.16 -30.04
N ASN A 82 5.67 4.15 -30.81
CA ASN A 82 5.71 2.73 -30.41
C ASN A 82 4.37 2.24 -29.80
N PRO A 83 3.20 2.49 -30.43
CA PRO A 83 1.89 2.16 -29.83
C PRO A 83 1.68 0.65 -29.66
N GLU A 84 2.42 -0.20 -30.36
CA GLU A 84 2.44 -1.67 -30.21
C GLU A 84 2.85 -2.11 -28.79
N ARG A 85 3.55 -1.25 -28.05
CA ARG A 85 3.97 -1.56 -26.66
C ARG A 85 2.79 -1.63 -25.69
N TYR A 86 1.67 -0.96 -25.97
CA TYR A 86 0.45 -1.15 -25.18
C TYR A 86 -0.03 -2.60 -25.24
N LEU A 87 -0.02 -3.21 -26.44
CA LEU A 87 -0.39 -4.61 -26.63
C LEU A 87 0.64 -5.56 -25.99
N MET A 88 1.92 -5.27 -26.17
CA MET A 88 3.00 -6.05 -25.54
C MET A 88 2.81 -6.08 -24.00
N LEU A 89 2.54 -4.94 -23.36
CA LEU A 89 2.33 -4.89 -21.91
C LEU A 89 1.04 -5.60 -21.49
N GLY A 90 -0.02 -5.54 -22.29
CA GLY A 90 -1.23 -6.34 -22.10
C GLY A 90 -0.96 -7.84 -22.16
N GLU A 91 -0.06 -8.29 -23.05
CA GLU A 91 0.38 -9.69 -23.12
C GLU A 91 1.24 -10.09 -21.91
N VAL A 92 2.16 -9.22 -21.46
CA VAL A 92 2.95 -9.45 -20.23
C VAL A 92 2.01 -9.63 -19.04
N SER A 93 1.00 -8.75 -18.88
CA SER A 93 0.00 -8.85 -17.81
C SER A 93 -0.80 -10.15 -17.89
N ARG A 94 -1.26 -10.52 -19.07
CA ARG A 94 -2.01 -11.77 -19.29
C ARG A 94 -1.18 -12.99 -18.92
N ASN A 95 0.07 -13.04 -19.36
CA ASN A 95 0.95 -14.17 -19.09
C ASN A 95 1.29 -14.27 -17.61
N ALA A 96 1.59 -13.13 -16.95
CA ALA A 96 1.88 -13.09 -15.51
C ALA A 96 0.64 -13.51 -14.69
N SER A 97 -0.57 -13.03 -15.03
CA SER A 97 -1.82 -13.44 -14.39
C SER A 97 -2.06 -14.94 -14.51
N ARG A 98 -1.83 -15.52 -15.71
CA ARG A 98 -1.98 -16.98 -15.93
C ARG A 98 -1.01 -17.79 -15.09
N ILE A 99 0.26 -17.39 -15.03
CA ILE A 99 1.27 -18.08 -14.23
C ILE A 99 0.95 -17.95 -12.73
N LEU A 100 0.51 -16.79 -12.25
CA LEU A 100 0.09 -16.60 -10.84
C LEU A 100 -1.11 -17.49 -10.46
N LYS A 101 -1.97 -17.87 -11.43
CA LYS A 101 -3.09 -18.78 -11.20
C LYS A 101 -2.63 -20.24 -10.99
N GLU A 102 -1.44 -20.59 -11.43
CA GLU A 102 -0.87 -21.91 -11.18
C GLU A 102 -0.65 -22.12 -9.67
N LYS A 103 -1.24 -23.19 -9.12
CA LYS A 103 -1.21 -23.47 -7.67
C LYS A 103 0.18 -23.48 -7.06
N SER A 104 1.17 -23.91 -7.80
CA SER A 104 2.56 -23.94 -7.37
C SER A 104 3.16 -22.54 -7.25
N VAL A 105 2.81 -21.63 -8.16
CA VAL A 105 3.29 -20.24 -8.16
C VAL A 105 2.53 -19.39 -7.13
N GLU A 106 1.21 -19.58 -7.03
CA GLU A 106 0.39 -18.99 -5.97
C GLU A 106 0.97 -19.31 -4.57
N GLN A 107 1.24 -20.62 -4.32
CA GLN A 107 1.82 -21.05 -3.04
C GLN A 107 3.25 -20.55 -2.84
N TYR A 108 4.02 -20.41 -3.92
CA TYR A 108 5.36 -19.83 -3.88
C TYR A 108 5.33 -18.40 -3.35
N PHE A 109 4.55 -17.51 -3.97
CA PHE A 109 4.45 -16.12 -3.51
C PHE A 109 3.77 -16.00 -2.14
N CYS A 110 2.74 -16.80 -1.87
CA CYS A 110 2.13 -16.86 -0.54
C CYS A 110 3.19 -17.16 0.54
N LYS A 111 4.02 -18.18 0.32
CA LYS A 111 5.08 -18.55 1.29
C LYS A 111 6.19 -17.51 1.35
N LEU A 112 6.54 -16.92 0.22
CA LEU A 112 7.55 -15.85 0.15
C LEU A 112 7.12 -14.62 0.95
N ILE A 113 5.87 -14.17 0.79
CA ILE A 113 5.28 -13.08 1.56
C ILE A 113 5.30 -13.41 3.06
N GLN A 114 4.87 -14.64 3.45
CA GLN A 114 4.89 -15.06 4.85
C GLN A 114 6.29 -15.01 5.49
N ARG A 115 7.34 -15.21 4.70
CA ARG A 115 8.73 -15.19 5.20
C ARG A 115 9.21 -13.79 5.55
N VAL A 116 8.83 -12.79 4.76
CA VAL A 116 9.34 -11.42 4.91
C VAL A 116 8.39 -10.50 5.67
N MET A 117 7.09 -10.75 5.53
CA MET A 117 6.01 -10.03 6.20
C MET A 117 5.03 -11.07 6.77
N PRO A 118 5.32 -11.62 7.96
CA PRO A 118 4.51 -12.69 8.55
C PRO A 118 3.07 -12.27 8.81
N LYS A 119 2.16 -12.89 8.08
CA LYS A 119 0.71 -12.74 8.19
C LYS A 119 0.02 -14.04 7.81
N SER A 120 -1.26 -14.20 8.13
CA SER A 120 -1.97 -15.45 7.92
C SER A 120 -1.94 -15.89 6.45
N LYS A 121 -2.07 -17.20 6.24
CA LYS A 121 -2.07 -17.75 4.87
C LYS A 121 -3.17 -17.16 4.01
N SER A 122 -4.36 -16.91 4.57
CA SER A 122 -5.48 -16.30 3.85
C SER A 122 -5.16 -14.89 3.37
N GLN A 123 -4.48 -14.09 4.18
CA GLN A 123 -4.06 -12.74 3.81
C GLN A 123 -2.98 -12.74 2.73
N CYS A 124 -2.00 -13.66 2.82
CA CYS A 124 -1.00 -13.79 1.76
C CYS A 124 -1.60 -14.24 0.43
N LEU A 125 -2.53 -15.18 0.46
CA LEU A 125 -3.27 -15.61 -0.74
C LEU A 125 -4.12 -14.47 -1.30
N GLY A 126 -4.75 -13.66 -0.43
CA GLY A 126 -5.49 -12.47 -0.83
C GLY A 126 -4.63 -11.46 -1.57
N GLU A 127 -3.41 -11.19 -1.09
CA GLU A 127 -2.46 -10.30 -1.75
C GLU A 127 -2.04 -10.82 -3.13
N VAL A 128 -1.76 -12.13 -3.26
CA VAL A 128 -1.44 -12.76 -4.55
C VAL A 128 -2.64 -12.65 -5.50
N GLU A 129 -3.85 -12.88 -5.01
CA GLU A 129 -5.08 -12.82 -5.82
C GLU A 129 -5.39 -11.39 -6.29
N VAL A 130 -5.26 -10.38 -5.41
CA VAL A 130 -5.43 -8.98 -5.80
C VAL A 130 -4.47 -8.60 -6.92
N THR A 131 -3.19 -8.97 -6.77
CA THR A 131 -2.16 -8.74 -7.80
C THR A 131 -2.50 -9.46 -9.11
N ARG A 132 -2.93 -10.71 -9.03
CA ARG A 132 -3.33 -11.51 -10.19
C ARG A 132 -4.51 -10.90 -10.93
N VAL A 133 -5.56 -10.51 -10.21
CA VAL A 133 -6.78 -9.92 -10.80
C VAL A 133 -6.48 -8.54 -11.39
N PHE A 134 -5.64 -7.74 -10.74
CA PHE A 134 -5.19 -6.49 -11.33
C PHE A 134 -4.52 -6.72 -12.71
N LEU A 135 -3.59 -7.66 -12.80
CA LEU A 135 -2.96 -7.99 -14.09
C LEU A 135 -3.95 -8.52 -15.12
N GLU A 136 -4.95 -9.29 -14.69
CA GLU A 136 -6.02 -9.79 -15.56
C GLU A 136 -6.89 -8.64 -16.12
N ASN A 137 -7.23 -7.65 -15.28
CA ASN A 137 -7.99 -6.46 -15.67
C ASN A 137 -7.27 -5.62 -16.73
N PHE A 138 -5.94 -5.61 -16.71
CA PHE A 138 -5.09 -4.89 -17.66
C PHE A 138 -4.39 -5.81 -18.65
N SER A 139 -5.12 -6.78 -19.20
CA SER A 139 -4.64 -7.70 -20.22
C SER A 139 -5.13 -7.31 -21.62
N GLY A 140 -4.37 -7.70 -22.65
CA GLY A 140 -4.71 -7.43 -24.05
C GLY A 140 -4.90 -5.93 -24.32
N ASP A 141 -5.97 -5.57 -25.00
CA ASP A 141 -6.28 -4.17 -25.39
C ASP A 141 -6.63 -3.22 -24.24
N ASN A 142 -6.89 -3.73 -23.03
CA ASN A 142 -7.26 -2.88 -21.90
C ASN A 142 -6.17 -1.88 -21.54
N VAL A 143 -4.90 -2.21 -21.77
CA VAL A 143 -3.78 -1.28 -21.56
C VAL A 143 -3.83 -0.13 -22.55
N ARG A 144 -4.13 -0.41 -23.81
CA ARG A 144 -4.23 0.63 -24.87
C ARG A 144 -5.34 1.63 -24.57
N PHE A 145 -6.44 1.20 -23.94
CA PHE A 145 -7.54 2.09 -23.60
C PHE A 145 -7.18 3.13 -22.52
N LEU A 146 -6.13 2.93 -21.74
CA LEU A 146 -5.61 3.92 -20.80
C LEU A 146 -5.04 5.18 -21.50
N ALA A 147 -4.64 5.05 -22.76
CA ALA A 147 -4.06 6.15 -23.53
C ALA A 147 -5.08 7.25 -23.94
N ARG A 148 -6.39 6.97 -23.80
CA ARG A 148 -7.46 7.89 -24.20
C ARG A 148 -7.64 9.02 -23.20
N SER A 149 -7.92 10.22 -23.75
CA SER A 149 -8.43 11.36 -23.01
C SER A 149 -9.62 11.96 -23.77
N PHE A 150 -10.13 13.09 -23.31
CA PHE A 150 -11.24 13.76 -23.98
C PHE A 150 -10.77 14.45 -25.28
N SER A 151 -11.70 14.67 -26.22
CA SER A 151 -11.50 15.45 -27.43
C SER A 151 -12.67 16.38 -27.60
N ASN A 152 -12.44 17.55 -28.23
CA ASN A 152 -13.48 18.51 -28.58
C ASN A 152 -13.61 18.60 -30.10
N PRO A 153 -14.79 18.97 -30.65
CA PRO A 153 -14.90 19.34 -32.05
C PRO A 153 -14.02 20.56 -32.39
N GLY A 154 -13.53 20.62 -33.62
CA GLY A 154 -12.86 21.81 -34.12
C GLY A 154 -13.81 22.99 -34.25
N ASN A 155 -13.28 24.20 -34.33
CA ASN A 155 -14.06 25.44 -34.49
C ASN A 155 -14.57 25.65 -35.92
N TYR A 156 -13.98 24.97 -36.91
CA TYR A 156 -14.32 25.07 -38.32
C TYR A 156 -13.94 23.80 -39.10
N LEU A 157 -14.41 23.69 -40.33
CA LEU A 157 -14.11 22.55 -41.21
C LEU A 157 -12.59 22.46 -41.48
N GLY A 158 -12.00 21.29 -41.18
CA GLY A 158 -10.55 21.07 -41.30
C GLY A 158 -9.77 21.26 -40.02
N GLN A 159 -10.41 21.68 -38.92
CA GLN A 159 -9.80 21.62 -37.58
C GLN A 159 -10.31 20.40 -36.80
N GLU A 160 -9.38 19.61 -36.27
CA GLU A 160 -9.63 18.43 -35.42
C GLU A 160 -8.85 18.54 -34.12
N THR A 161 -9.44 18.14 -33.02
CA THR A 161 -8.72 17.98 -31.74
C THR A 161 -8.72 16.54 -31.31
N SER A 162 -7.62 16.11 -30.71
CA SER A 162 -7.44 14.76 -30.13
C SER A 162 -6.76 14.85 -28.79
N GLY A 163 -7.43 14.40 -27.73
CA GLY A 163 -6.88 14.31 -26.39
C GLY A 163 -6.27 12.95 -26.12
N TYR A 164 -5.07 12.95 -25.56
CA TYR A 164 -4.33 11.75 -25.20
C TYR A 164 -3.81 11.83 -23.78
N ARG A 165 -3.56 10.66 -23.20
CA ARG A 165 -2.76 10.52 -21.98
C ARG A 165 -1.30 10.32 -22.34
N TRP A 166 -0.45 11.15 -21.77
CA TRP A 166 0.96 11.24 -22.14
C TRP A 166 1.87 10.91 -20.97
N PRO A 167 2.93 10.06 -21.14
CA PRO A 167 3.86 9.71 -20.09
C PRO A 167 4.65 10.91 -19.56
N PHE A 168 5.15 10.80 -18.35
CA PHE A 168 6.13 11.74 -17.81
C PHE A 168 7.57 11.41 -18.28
N GLY A 169 7.85 10.14 -18.59
CA GLY A 169 9.18 9.63 -18.95
C GLY A 169 9.85 8.91 -17.79
N SER A 170 11.01 9.39 -17.31
CA SER A 170 11.70 8.81 -16.17
C SER A 170 10.96 9.11 -14.87
N VAL A 171 10.58 8.05 -14.14
CA VAL A 171 9.85 8.15 -12.88
C VAL A 171 10.51 7.32 -11.79
N CYS A 172 10.18 7.58 -10.55
CA CYS A 172 10.68 6.84 -9.41
C CYS A 172 9.52 6.31 -8.57
N ILE A 173 9.67 5.11 -8.02
CA ILE A 173 8.69 4.44 -7.15
C ILE A 173 9.37 4.03 -5.86
N ILE A 174 8.80 4.44 -4.73
CA ILE A 174 9.21 3.96 -3.40
C ILE A 174 8.02 3.28 -2.76
N ALA A 175 8.14 1.97 -2.55
CA ALA A 175 7.09 1.12 -2.01
C ALA A 175 7.40 0.63 -0.58
N PRO A 176 6.38 0.45 0.28
CA PRO A 176 6.52 0.03 1.66
C PRO A 176 6.71 -1.48 1.80
N PHE A 177 6.77 -1.95 3.06
CA PHE A 177 7.01 -3.35 3.40
C PHE A 177 5.73 -4.20 3.57
N ASN A 178 4.59 -3.58 3.88
CA ASN A 178 3.40 -4.26 4.42
C ASN A 178 2.61 -5.10 3.40
N PHE A 179 2.64 -4.69 2.12
CA PHE A 179 2.14 -5.47 0.98
C PHE A 179 3.24 -5.59 -0.06
N PRO A 180 4.22 -6.50 0.17
CA PRO A 180 5.47 -6.54 -0.59
C PRO A 180 5.32 -6.97 -2.05
N LEU A 181 4.19 -7.57 -2.42
CA LEU A 181 3.87 -7.96 -3.79
C LEU A 181 2.92 -6.93 -4.44
N GLU A 182 1.78 -6.70 -3.81
CA GLU A 182 0.67 -5.93 -4.37
C GLU A 182 1.08 -4.48 -4.70
N ILE A 183 1.50 -3.71 -3.69
CA ILE A 183 1.76 -2.28 -3.89
C ILE A 183 2.84 -2.03 -4.95
N PRO A 184 4.04 -2.63 -4.89
CA PRO A 184 5.06 -2.35 -5.90
C PRO A 184 4.64 -2.80 -7.30
N VAL A 185 3.91 -3.92 -7.43
CA VAL A 185 3.48 -4.42 -8.74
C VAL A 185 2.44 -3.52 -9.37
N LEU A 186 1.41 -3.09 -8.62
CA LEU A 186 0.38 -2.21 -9.14
C LEU A 186 0.96 -0.86 -9.59
N GLN A 187 1.91 -0.30 -8.83
CA GLN A 187 2.57 0.95 -9.17
C GLN A 187 3.49 0.82 -10.39
N VAL A 188 4.32 -0.22 -10.43
CA VAL A 188 5.26 -0.44 -11.55
C VAL A 188 4.52 -0.69 -12.86
N MET A 189 3.51 -1.57 -12.83
CA MET A 189 2.73 -1.87 -14.03
C MET A 189 1.93 -0.65 -14.49
N GLY A 190 1.34 0.12 -13.56
CA GLY A 190 0.68 1.37 -13.88
C GLY A 190 1.62 2.38 -14.57
N ALA A 191 2.85 2.54 -14.06
CA ALA A 191 3.86 3.39 -14.68
C ALA A 191 4.22 2.92 -16.09
N LEU A 192 4.48 1.62 -16.27
CA LEU A 192 4.82 1.00 -17.55
C LEU A 192 3.68 1.10 -18.56
N PHE A 193 2.43 0.82 -18.16
CA PHE A 193 1.26 0.93 -19.03
C PHE A 193 1.14 2.31 -19.67
N MET A 194 1.46 3.36 -18.93
CA MET A 194 1.42 4.72 -19.42
C MET A 194 2.69 5.16 -20.18
N GLY A 195 3.68 4.27 -20.34
CA GLY A 195 4.90 4.54 -21.11
C GLY A 195 6.04 5.16 -20.32
N ASN A 196 5.94 5.18 -19.00
CA ASN A 196 7.04 5.65 -18.15
C ASN A 196 8.11 4.56 -17.97
N ARG A 197 9.32 4.98 -17.59
CA ARG A 197 10.42 4.10 -17.19
C ARG A 197 10.70 4.27 -15.69
N PRO A 198 10.29 3.33 -14.84
CA PRO A 198 10.46 3.45 -13.39
C PRO A 198 11.83 2.98 -12.90
N LEU A 199 12.43 3.75 -11.97
CA LEU A 199 13.36 3.25 -10.97
C LEU A 199 12.57 2.87 -9.72
N VAL A 200 12.72 1.63 -9.25
CA VAL A 200 11.94 1.09 -8.14
C VAL A 200 12.84 0.83 -6.94
N LYS A 201 12.41 1.30 -5.76
CA LYS A 201 12.95 0.92 -4.46
C LYS A 201 11.82 0.40 -3.59
N VAL A 202 11.96 -0.81 -3.08
CA VAL A 202 11.09 -1.35 -2.03
C VAL A 202 11.82 -1.39 -0.69
N ASP A 203 11.12 -1.59 0.42
CA ASP A 203 11.76 -1.76 1.73
C ASP A 203 12.70 -2.98 1.71
N SER A 204 13.94 -2.83 2.22
CA SER A 204 14.98 -3.87 2.19
C SER A 204 14.52 -5.17 2.84
N LYS A 205 13.71 -5.09 3.92
CA LYS A 205 13.19 -6.27 4.64
C LYS A 205 12.40 -7.22 3.75
N VAL A 206 11.78 -6.70 2.68
CA VAL A 206 10.85 -7.47 1.84
C VAL A 206 11.22 -7.46 0.35
N SER A 207 12.34 -6.88 -0.02
CA SER A 207 12.73 -6.62 -1.41
C SER A 207 12.84 -7.87 -2.27
N VAL A 208 13.13 -9.04 -1.69
CA VAL A 208 13.16 -10.32 -2.38
C VAL A 208 11.83 -10.67 -3.07
N VAL A 209 10.70 -10.24 -2.52
CA VAL A 209 9.38 -10.52 -3.13
C VAL A 209 9.28 -9.82 -4.48
N PHE A 210 9.61 -8.54 -4.52
CA PHE A 210 9.58 -7.78 -5.77
C PHE A 210 10.68 -8.24 -6.75
N GLU A 211 11.88 -8.57 -6.27
CA GLU A 211 12.94 -9.17 -7.10
C GLU A 211 12.41 -10.40 -7.86
N GLN A 212 11.79 -11.34 -7.13
CA GLN A 212 11.29 -12.58 -7.75
C GLN A 212 10.10 -12.30 -8.69
N PHE A 213 9.26 -11.33 -8.36
CA PHE A 213 8.17 -10.94 -9.24
C PHE A 213 8.66 -10.23 -10.52
N LEU A 214 9.68 -9.40 -10.42
CA LEU A 214 10.29 -8.76 -11.58
C LEU A 214 10.93 -9.79 -12.52
N ARG A 215 11.52 -10.87 -12.00
CA ARG A 215 11.97 -12.02 -12.80
C ARG A 215 10.80 -12.71 -13.52
N LEU A 216 9.65 -12.84 -12.86
CA LEU A 216 8.44 -13.35 -13.49
C LEU A 216 7.96 -12.44 -14.63
N LEU A 217 7.90 -11.13 -14.44
CA LEU A 217 7.52 -10.19 -15.49
C LEU A 217 8.45 -10.26 -16.71
N ILE A 218 9.76 -10.33 -16.47
CA ILE A 218 10.77 -10.48 -17.54
C ILE A 218 10.56 -11.81 -18.28
N HIS A 219 10.31 -12.90 -17.55
CA HIS A 219 9.95 -14.19 -18.15
C HIS A 219 8.68 -14.13 -19.00
N CYS A 220 7.73 -13.27 -18.62
CA CYS A 220 6.48 -13.03 -19.35
C CYS A 220 6.63 -12.10 -20.56
N GLY A 221 7.84 -11.58 -20.83
CA GLY A 221 8.13 -10.75 -22.00
C GLY A 221 8.32 -9.27 -21.71
N LEU A 222 8.37 -8.84 -20.43
CA LEU A 222 8.76 -7.47 -20.11
C LEU A 222 10.24 -7.25 -20.48
N PRO A 223 10.58 -6.24 -21.32
CA PRO A 223 11.97 -5.90 -21.56
C PRO A 223 12.66 -5.49 -20.25
N ALA A 224 13.71 -6.20 -19.88
CA ALA A 224 14.40 -6.00 -18.61
C ALA A 224 14.98 -4.58 -18.46
N SER A 225 15.28 -3.90 -19.57
CA SER A 225 15.77 -2.50 -19.59
C SER A 225 14.68 -1.45 -19.31
N ASP A 226 13.41 -1.84 -19.27
CA ASP A 226 12.31 -0.91 -19.04
C ASP A 226 12.16 -0.51 -17.56
N VAL A 227 12.81 -1.25 -16.65
CA VAL A 227 12.74 -1.04 -15.20
C VAL A 227 14.15 -1.10 -14.62
N ASP A 228 14.49 -0.17 -13.74
CA ASP A 228 15.61 -0.33 -12.82
C ASP A 228 15.10 -0.66 -11.43
N PHE A 229 15.82 -1.54 -10.71
CA PHE A 229 15.52 -1.92 -9.34
C PHE A 229 16.74 -1.69 -8.46
N ILE A 230 16.61 -0.88 -7.41
CA ILE A 230 17.68 -0.51 -6.49
C ILE A 230 17.35 -0.93 -5.07
N ASN A 231 18.30 -1.54 -4.39
CA ASN A 231 18.29 -1.75 -2.95
C ASN A 231 19.29 -0.80 -2.30
N CYS A 232 18.83 0.04 -1.40
CA CYS A 232 19.64 0.99 -0.65
C CYS A 232 18.91 1.46 0.59
N LYS A 233 19.63 2.07 1.52
CA LYS A 233 19.02 2.74 2.68
C LYS A 233 18.19 3.95 2.25
N GLY A 234 17.22 4.34 3.09
CA GLY A 234 16.34 5.48 2.81
C GLY A 234 17.08 6.80 2.62
N GLU A 235 18.18 7.01 3.34
CA GLU A 235 19.04 8.20 3.25
C GLU A 235 19.73 8.27 1.89
N VAL A 236 20.27 7.14 1.40
CA VAL A 236 20.91 7.04 0.08
C VAL A 236 19.88 7.30 -1.03
N MET A 237 18.66 6.75 -0.88
CA MET A 237 17.58 7.02 -1.84
C MET A 237 17.19 8.50 -1.85
N GLY A 238 17.14 9.15 -0.68
CA GLY A 238 16.91 10.58 -0.56
C GLY A 238 17.98 11.41 -1.31
N GLU A 239 19.25 11.04 -1.16
CA GLU A 239 20.35 11.70 -1.87
C GLU A 239 20.29 11.46 -3.39
N LEU A 240 19.95 10.25 -3.84
CA LEU A 240 19.72 9.95 -5.26
C LEU A 240 18.61 10.87 -5.82
N ILE A 241 17.46 10.97 -5.14
CA ILE A 241 16.35 11.82 -5.56
C ILE A 241 16.80 13.28 -5.64
N LYS A 242 17.50 13.78 -4.63
CA LYS A 242 18.01 15.15 -4.58
C LYS A 242 18.94 15.47 -5.75
N ARG A 243 19.88 14.57 -6.06
CA ARG A 243 20.80 14.72 -7.20
C ARG A 243 20.11 14.60 -8.56
N SER A 244 19.03 13.81 -8.62
CA SER A 244 18.29 13.53 -9.87
C SER A 244 17.00 14.33 -9.99
N LYS A 245 16.79 15.36 -9.19
CA LYS A 245 15.53 16.13 -9.15
C LYS A 245 15.12 16.76 -10.48
N ASN A 246 16.06 16.98 -11.40
CA ASN A 246 15.81 17.51 -12.74
C ASN A 246 15.46 16.41 -13.75
N GLN A 247 16.01 15.20 -13.57
CA GLN A 247 15.76 14.03 -14.42
C GLN A 247 14.48 13.31 -14.02
N ILE A 248 14.24 13.13 -12.72
CA ILE A 248 12.99 12.52 -12.20
C ILE A 248 11.82 13.45 -12.52
N ARG A 249 10.87 12.93 -13.30
CA ARG A 249 9.69 13.69 -13.75
C ARG A 249 8.50 13.51 -12.81
N LEU A 250 8.46 12.38 -12.11
CA LEU A 250 7.48 12.07 -11.09
C LEU A 250 8.08 11.07 -10.10
N LEU A 251 7.87 11.30 -8.81
CA LEU A 251 8.08 10.34 -7.73
C LEU A 251 6.72 9.85 -7.25
N GLN A 252 6.53 8.54 -7.16
CA GLN A 252 5.42 7.97 -6.40
C GLN A 252 5.98 7.40 -5.10
N PHE A 253 5.39 7.77 -4.00
CA PHE A 253 5.81 7.37 -2.66
C PHE A 253 4.63 6.80 -1.87
N THR A 254 4.81 5.62 -1.29
CA THR A 254 3.90 5.05 -0.29
C THR A 254 4.68 4.80 0.99
N GLY A 255 4.26 5.41 2.10
CA GLY A 255 4.96 5.30 3.39
C GLY A 255 4.54 6.35 4.41
N SER A 256 5.45 6.73 5.33
CA SER A 256 5.12 7.65 6.41
C SER A 256 4.97 9.10 5.93
N LYS A 257 4.10 9.84 6.61
CA LYS A 257 3.80 11.25 6.32
C LYS A 257 5.06 12.15 6.38
N GLU A 258 5.92 11.95 7.36
CA GLU A 258 7.12 12.75 7.53
C GLU A 258 8.07 12.61 6.34
N VAL A 259 8.24 11.38 5.85
CA VAL A 259 9.07 11.11 4.66
C VAL A 259 8.42 11.70 3.41
N ALA A 260 7.10 11.56 3.25
CA ALA A 260 6.36 12.12 2.12
C ALA A 260 6.53 13.64 2.02
N GLN A 261 6.40 14.36 3.15
CA GLN A 261 6.57 15.81 3.18
C GLN A 261 8.01 16.23 2.80
N ARG A 262 9.02 15.55 3.34
CA ARG A 262 10.42 15.81 2.97
C ARG A 262 10.66 15.60 1.48
N LEU A 263 10.21 14.47 0.94
CA LEU A 263 10.36 14.15 -0.49
C LEU A 263 9.59 15.13 -1.39
N SER A 264 8.45 15.63 -0.93
CA SER A 264 7.69 16.65 -1.65
C SER A 264 8.50 17.94 -1.85
N LEU A 265 9.22 18.39 -0.82
CA LEU A 265 10.11 19.54 -0.91
C LEU A 265 11.29 19.26 -1.87
N GLU A 266 11.94 18.12 -1.74
CA GLU A 266 13.10 17.75 -2.57
C GLU A 266 12.75 17.61 -4.06
N THR A 267 11.54 17.20 -4.38
CA THR A 267 11.06 17.01 -5.77
C THR A 267 10.37 18.23 -6.36
N PHE A 268 10.31 19.36 -5.63
CA PHE A 268 9.53 20.55 -6.03
C PHE A 268 8.06 20.20 -6.33
N GLY A 269 7.45 19.36 -5.52
CA GLY A 269 6.07 18.93 -5.67
C GLY A 269 5.81 17.93 -6.81
N LYS A 270 6.84 17.44 -7.53
CA LYS A 270 6.70 16.38 -8.53
C LYS A 270 6.54 15.01 -7.87
N ILE A 271 5.54 14.88 -7.02
CA ILE A 271 5.29 13.69 -6.21
C ILE A 271 3.81 13.34 -6.19
N LYS A 272 3.55 12.04 -6.22
CA LYS A 272 2.27 11.43 -5.88
C LYS A 272 2.45 10.59 -4.62
N ILE A 273 1.54 10.74 -3.66
CA ILE A 273 1.68 10.14 -2.33
C ILE A 273 0.48 9.29 -1.91
N GLU A 274 0.79 8.24 -1.17
CA GLU A 274 -0.07 7.57 -0.22
C GLU A 274 0.67 7.59 1.12
N ASP A 275 0.40 8.62 1.95
CA ASP A 275 1.24 9.00 3.10
C ASP A 275 0.59 8.70 4.44
N ALA A 276 0.32 7.46 4.73
CA ALA A 276 -0.30 6.99 5.96
C ALA A 276 -1.83 7.02 5.97
N GLY A 277 -2.40 6.18 6.82
CA GLY A 277 -3.81 6.16 7.17
C GLY A 277 -3.98 6.28 8.69
N PHE A 278 -4.84 7.15 9.15
CA PHE A 278 -5.43 7.07 10.47
C PHE A 278 -6.91 6.78 10.28
N ASP A 279 -7.16 5.53 9.85
CA ASP A 279 -8.46 5.14 9.33
C ASP A 279 -9.46 4.92 10.46
N TRP A 280 -10.68 5.34 10.20
CA TRP A 280 -11.72 5.32 11.19
C TRP A 280 -12.96 4.56 10.72
N LYS A 281 -13.67 4.05 11.70
CA LYS A 281 -15.00 3.46 11.53
C LYS A 281 -15.97 4.08 12.51
N ILE A 282 -17.15 4.43 12.02
CA ILE A 282 -18.26 4.87 12.86
C ILE A 282 -19.42 3.89 12.76
N ILE A 283 -19.95 3.49 13.91
CA ILE A 283 -21.13 2.62 14.02
C ILE A 283 -22.30 3.48 14.43
N GLY A 284 -23.34 3.52 13.60
CA GLY A 284 -24.52 4.37 13.76
C GLY A 284 -25.47 3.93 14.88
N PRO A 285 -26.52 4.72 15.14
CA PRO A 285 -27.45 4.49 16.25
C PRO A 285 -28.40 3.31 16.03
N ASP A 286 -28.55 2.84 14.80
CA ASP A 286 -29.50 1.81 14.36
C ASP A 286 -29.05 0.39 14.75
N TYR A 287 -28.96 0.15 16.08
CA TYR A 287 -28.60 -1.15 16.64
C TYR A 287 -29.61 -2.24 16.26
N ASP A 288 -29.08 -3.37 15.76
CA ASP A 288 -29.80 -4.59 15.50
C ASP A 288 -28.95 -5.80 15.92
N PRO A 289 -29.40 -6.60 16.92
CA PRO A 289 -28.62 -7.70 17.47
C PRO A 289 -28.19 -8.75 16.43
N LYS A 290 -28.92 -8.91 15.33
CA LYS A 290 -28.55 -9.85 14.25
C LYS A 290 -27.23 -9.50 13.58
N TRP A 291 -26.84 -8.22 13.57
CA TRP A 291 -25.59 -7.74 12.96
C TRP A 291 -24.40 -7.75 13.90
N THR A 292 -24.60 -7.84 15.22
CA THR A 292 -23.52 -7.67 16.21
C THR A 292 -22.35 -8.62 15.97
N LYS A 293 -22.62 -9.88 15.61
CA LYS A 293 -21.56 -10.87 15.32
C LYS A 293 -20.72 -10.46 14.10
N HIS A 294 -21.37 -10.01 13.04
CA HIS A 294 -20.69 -9.60 11.80
C HIS A 294 -19.90 -8.31 12.01
N VAL A 295 -20.50 -7.30 12.63
CA VAL A 295 -19.87 -6.00 12.89
C VAL A 295 -18.65 -6.18 13.79
N ALA A 296 -18.75 -6.99 14.86
CA ALA A 296 -17.62 -7.29 15.72
C ALA A 296 -16.47 -7.99 14.96
N TRP A 297 -16.82 -9.00 14.15
CA TRP A 297 -15.83 -9.70 13.32
C TRP A 297 -15.14 -8.74 12.35
N GLN A 298 -15.89 -7.88 11.65
CA GLN A 298 -15.33 -6.93 10.70
C GLN A 298 -14.46 -5.87 11.38
N CYS A 299 -14.83 -5.39 12.59
CA CYS A 299 -13.97 -4.48 13.35
C CYS A 299 -12.68 -5.13 13.81
N ASP A 300 -12.72 -6.40 14.24
CA ASP A 300 -11.54 -7.17 14.64
C ASP A 300 -10.60 -7.43 13.44
N GLU A 301 -11.16 -7.81 12.28
CA GLU A 301 -10.40 -8.00 11.04
C GLU A 301 -9.77 -6.69 10.54
N ASP A 302 -10.51 -5.58 10.56
CA ASP A 302 -10.00 -4.30 10.12
C ASP A 302 -8.88 -3.77 11.02
N ALA A 303 -8.98 -3.96 12.34
CA ALA A 303 -7.98 -3.49 13.28
C ALA A 303 -6.73 -4.38 13.35
N TYR A 304 -6.87 -5.71 13.29
CA TYR A 304 -5.81 -6.61 13.72
C TYR A 304 -5.25 -7.55 12.66
N ASN A 305 -5.87 -7.67 11.49
CA ASN A 305 -5.28 -8.44 10.40
C ASN A 305 -3.91 -7.89 10.00
N ALA A 306 -2.98 -8.78 9.64
CA ALA A 306 -1.56 -8.46 9.41
C ALA A 306 -0.91 -7.75 10.61
N SER A 307 -1.39 -8.04 11.83
CA SER A 307 -0.99 -7.34 13.07
C SER A 307 -1.18 -5.83 13.00
N GLY A 308 -2.26 -5.36 12.33
CA GLY A 308 -2.54 -3.95 12.15
C GLY A 308 -1.59 -3.20 11.22
N GLN A 309 -0.66 -3.89 10.54
CA GLN A 309 0.32 -3.29 9.65
C GLN A 309 -0.25 -3.08 8.24
N LYS A 310 -1.37 -2.41 8.17
CA LYS A 310 -2.07 -2.04 6.92
C LYS A 310 -2.28 -0.54 6.91
N CYS A 311 -2.06 0.08 5.77
CA CYS A 311 -2.41 1.50 5.57
C CYS A 311 -3.91 1.76 5.79
N SER A 312 -4.74 0.73 5.62
CA SER A 312 -6.20 0.75 5.85
C SER A 312 -6.63 0.11 7.17
N ALA A 313 -5.72 -0.07 8.14
CA ALA A 313 -6.10 -0.62 9.44
C ALA A 313 -6.98 0.35 10.21
N GLN A 314 -8.05 -0.18 10.81
CA GLN A 314 -8.92 0.60 11.69
C GLN A 314 -8.14 1.07 12.92
N SER A 315 -7.72 2.33 12.93
CA SER A 315 -7.03 2.97 14.06
C SER A 315 -8.00 3.57 15.08
N PHE A 316 -9.20 3.96 14.61
CA PHE A 316 -10.19 4.67 15.40
C PHE A 316 -11.59 4.11 15.17
N LEU A 317 -12.26 3.69 16.26
CA LEU A 317 -13.61 3.13 16.23
C LEU A 317 -14.54 3.98 17.09
N PHE A 318 -15.51 4.65 16.46
CA PHE A 318 -16.64 5.28 17.14
C PHE A 318 -17.76 4.28 17.27
N VAL A 319 -18.19 4.00 18.51
CA VAL A 319 -19.26 3.06 18.82
C VAL A 319 -20.44 3.83 19.39
N HIS A 320 -21.58 3.79 18.70
CA HIS A 320 -22.80 4.36 19.30
C HIS A 320 -23.20 3.59 20.56
N LYS A 321 -23.67 4.28 21.58
CA LYS A 321 -24.01 3.73 22.90
C LYS A 321 -24.92 2.49 22.82
N ASN A 322 -25.81 2.45 21.83
CA ASN A 322 -26.73 1.33 21.62
C ASN A 322 -25.99 -0.02 21.36
N TRP A 323 -24.77 0.03 20.82
CA TRP A 323 -23.97 -1.17 20.49
C TRP A 323 -23.01 -1.58 21.59
N GLU A 324 -22.65 -0.67 22.50
CA GLU A 324 -21.55 -0.84 23.45
C GLU A 324 -21.61 -2.16 24.22
N LYS A 325 -22.79 -2.45 24.80
CA LYS A 325 -23.00 -3.59 25.69
C LYS A 325 -22.71 -4.94 25.02
N ASP A 326 -23.07 -5.08 23.74
CA ASP A 326 -22.96 -6.35 23.02
C ASP A 326 -21.72 -6.42 22.13
N LEU A 327 -21.22 -5.28 21.64
CA LEU A 327 -20.10 -5.22 20.72
C LEU A 327 -18.74 -5.33 21.44
N LEU A 328 -18.50 -4.55 22.48
CA LEU A 328 -17.19 -4.49 23.14
C LEU A 328 -16.74 -5.83 23.74
N PRO A 329 -17.60 -6.60 24.42
CA PRO A 329 -17.22 -7.94 24.89
C PRO A 329 -16.85 -8.89 23.74
N ARG A 330 -17.53 -8.81 22.60
CA ARG A 330 -17.24 -9.65 21.42
C ARG A 330 -15.91 -9.27 20.78
N LEU A 331 -15.59 -7.99 20.70
CA LEU A 331 -14.26 -7.53 20.22
C LEU A 331 -13.14 -8.10 21.10
N LYS A 332 -13.30 -8.02 22.43
CA LYS A 332 -12.34 -8.62 23.37
C LYS A 332 -12.20 -10.12 23.17
N GLU A 333 -13.31 -10.83 22.99
CA GLU A 333 -13.31 -12.28 22.72
C GLU A 333 -12.55 -12.62 21.43
N LEU A 334 -12.84 -11.93 20.31
CA LEU A 334 -12.19 -12.16 19.02
C LEU A 334 -10.69 -11.86 19.09
N ALA A 335 -10.31 -10.72 19.65
CA ALA A 335 -8.92 -10.32 19.83
C ALA A 335 -8.10 -11.36 20.64
N SER A 336 -8.71 -11.97 21.66
CA SER A 336 -8.08 -13.01 22.50
C SER A 336 -7.84 -14.33 21.77
N LYS A 337 -8.52 -14.59 20.66
CA LYS A 337 -8.39 -15.82 19.86
C LYS A 337 -7.26 -15.76 18.83
N ARG A 338 -6.69 -14.58 18.57
CA ARG A 338 -5.61 -14.41 17.61
C ARG A 338 -4.31 -15.00 18.18
N LYS A 339 -3.64 -15.84 17.36
CA LYS A 339 -2.46 -16.61 17.78
C LYS A 339 -1.30 -16.41 16.82
N LEU A 340 -0.08 -16.39 17.40
CA LEU A 340 1.16 -16.30 16.63
C LEU A 340 1.38 -17.54 15.74
N GLU A 341 0.99 -18.73 16.20
CA GLU A 341 1.16 -19.98 15.45
C GLU A 341 0.44 -19.97 14.10
N ASN A 342 -0.67 -19.25 14.01
CA ASN A 342 -1.45 -19.06 12.78
C ASN A 342 -1.02 -17.82 11.99
N LEU A 343 -0.12 -17.00 12.55
CA LEU A 343 0.21 -15.65 12.09
C LEU A 343 -1.01 -14.71 12.02
N ASP A 344 -2.02 -14.95 12.88
CA ASP A 344 -3.16 -14.04 13.08
C ASP A 344 -2.74 -12.78 13.84
N VAL A 345 -1.66 -12.89 14.58
CA VAL A 345 -0.84 -11.85 15.17
C VAL A 345 0.62 -12.26 14.99
N GLY A 346 1.51 -11.32 14.73
CA GLY A 346 2.90 -11.64 14.40
C GLY A 346 3.86 -10.49 14.66
N PRO A 347 5.08 -10.57 14.10
CA PRO A 347 6.06 -9.50 14.24
C PRO A 347 5.54 -8.18 13.69
N ILE A 348 5.85 -7.09 14.39
CA ILE A 348 5.59 -5.71 13.98
C ILE A 348 6.92 -5.13 13.49
N LEU A 349 7.02 -4.86 12.17
CA LEU A 349 8.31 -4.60 11.54
C LEU A 349 8.83 -3.15 11.71
N THR A 350 7.99 -2.24 12.19
CA THR A 350 8.33 -0.80 12.30
C THR A 350 8.11 -0.21 13.67
N TRP A 351 7.50 -0.94 14.59
CA TRP A 351 7.31 -0.53 15.98
C TRP A 351 7.86 -1.58 16.92
N THR A 352 8.63 -1.18 17.92
CA THR A 352 9.09 -2.06 19.00
C THR A 352 8.05 -2.14 20.12
N ASN A 353 8.14 -3.18 20.94
CA ASN A 353 7.29 -3.30 22.13
C ASN A 353 7.40 -2.07 23.04
N GLN A 354 8.61 -1.52 23.20
CA GLN A 354 8.84 -0.35 24.04
C GLN A 354 8.08 0.88 23.53
N GLN A 355 8.15 1.15 22.23
CA GLN A 355 7.44 2.27 21.61
C GLN A 355 5.92 2.16 21.76
N ILE A 356 5.37 0.94 21.63
CA ILE A 356 3.93 0.71 21.81
C ILE A 356 3.52 0.95 23.27
N ILE A 357 4.30 0.44 24.24
CA ILE A 357 4.04 0.64 25.68
C ILE A 357 4.11 2.14 26.04
N GLU A 358 5.12 2.84 25.55
CA GLU A 358 5.25 4.29 25.77
C GLU A 358 4.04 5.06 25.22
N HIS A 359 3.56 4.69 24.03
CA HIS A 359 2.36 5.29 23.47
C HIS A 359 1.12 4.99 24.31
N ILE A 360 0.91 3.75 24.74
CA ILE A 360 -0.19 3.36 25.63
C ILE A 360 -0.13 4.16 26.93
N ASN A 361 1.04 4.25 27.57
CA ASN A 361 1.22 5.01 28.80
C ASN A 361 0.92 6.49 28.59
N CYS A 362 1.33 7.07 27.46
CA CYS A 362 1.00 8.44 27.10
C CYS A 362 -0.52 8.65 26.98
N LEU A 363 -1.26 7.72 26.38
CA LEU A 363 -2.72 7.81 26.27
C LEU A 363 -3.42 7.62 27.63
N LEU A 364 -2.89 6.78 28.50
CA LEU A 364 -3.43 6.56 29.85
C LEU A 364 -3.27 7.79 30.77
N THR A 365 -2.47 8.79 30.40
CA THR A 365 -2.46 10.08 31.13
C THR A 365 -3.72 10.92 30.89
N ILE A 366 -4.51 10.58 29.87
CA ILE A 366 -5.76 11.27 29.57
C ILE A 366 -6.83 10.83 30.57
N PRO A 367 -7.44 11.74 31.33
CA PRO A 367 -8.43 11.40 32.36
C PRO A 367 -9.60 10.57 31.81
N GLY A 368 -9.87 9.43 32.44
CA GLY A 368 -10.95 8.51 32.05
C GLY A 368 -10.57 7.49 30.98
N SER A 369 -9.36 7.58 30.43
CA SER A 369 -8.87 6.55 29.49
C SER A 369 -8.55 5.24 30.20
N LYS A 370 -8.82 4.12 29.54
CA LYS A 370 -8.56 2.78 30.07
C LYS A 370 -8.26 1.78 28.96
N ILE A 371 -7.47 0.74 29.28
CA ILE A 371 -7.29 -0.41 28.42
C ILE A 371 -8.53 -1.30 28.50
N LEU A 372 -9.18 -1.55 27.36
CA LEU A 372 -10.31 -2.48 27.28
C LEU A 372 -9.84 -3.94 27.21
N PHE A 373 -8.78 -4.18 26.43
CA PHE A 373 -8.13 -5.48 26.34
C PHE A 373 -6.71 -5.35 25.73
N GLY A 374 -5.88 -6.40 25.87
CA GLY A 374 -4.50 -6.41 25.39
C GLY A 374 -3.55 -5.58 26.27
N GLY A 375 -2.76 -4.73 25.66
CA GLY A 375 -1.82 -3.84 26.35
C GLY A 375 -0.52 -4.51 26.80
N LYS A 376 -0.23 -5.73 26.33
CA LYS A 376 0.94 -6.51 26.75
C LYS A 376 1.68 -7.09 25.54
N LYS A 377 3.00 -7.28 25.69
CA LYS A 377 3.78 -8.05 24.72
C LYS A 377 3.34 -9.51 24.67
N LEU A 378 3.50 -10.14 23.52
CA LEU A 378 3.36 -11.59 23.39
C LEU A 378 4.48 -12.28 24.18
N LEU A 379 4.13 -13.38 24.84
CA LEU A 379 5.07 -14.21 25.61
C LEU A 379 5.51 -15.42 24.78
N ASN A 380 6.64 -16.04 25.19
CA ASN A 380 7.12 -17.30 24.63
C ASN A 380 7.24 -17.31 23.10
N ASN A 381 7.93 -16.29 22.54
CA ASN A 381 8.21 -16.20 21.11
C ASN A 381 9.69 -15.89 20.86
N THR A 382 10.12 -16.10 19.61
CA THR A 382 11.50 -15.90 19.13
C THR A 382 11.66 -14.64 18.28
N ILE A 383 10.65 -13.78 18.25
CA ILE A 383 10.67 -12.52 17.47
C ILE A 383 11.80 -11.63 17.98
N PRO A 384 12.71 -11.18 17.10
CA PRO A 384 13.84 -10.34 17.49
C PRO A 384 13.40 -9.03 18.17
N PRO A 385 14.13 -8.52 19.17
CA PRO A 385 13.75 -7.28 19.89
C PRO A 385 13.69 -6.02 19.04
N ILE A 386 14.30 -6.02 17.85
CA ILE A 386 14.18 -4.93 16.88
C ILE A 386 12.78 -4.82 16.29
N TYR A 387 11.97 -5.87 16.42
CA TYR A 387 10.58 -5.94 16.01
C TYR A 387 9.65 -5.94 17.23
N GLY A 388 8.43 -5.47 17.03
CA GLY A 388 7.40 -5.61 18.06
C GLY A 388 6.76 -6.99 18.03
N SER A 389 6.31 -7.44 19.20
CA SER A 389 5.50 -8.65 19.38
C SER A 389 4.43 -8.34 20.44
N PHE A 390 3.27 -7.89 20.01
CA PHE A 390 2.28 -7.27 20.89
C PHE A 390 0.89 -7.88 20.69
N GLN A 391 0.13 -7.97 21.78
CA GLN A 391 -1.24 -8.45 21.74
C GLN A 391 -2.15 -7.46 21.01
N PRO A 392 -3.22 -7.92 20.34
CA PRO A 392 -4.29 -7.04 19.90
C PRO A 392 -4.79 -6.19 21.06
N THR A 393 -4.74 -4.86 20.88
CA THR A 393 -4.95 -3.90 21.97
C THR A 393 -5.99 -2.87 21.60
N ALA A 394 -6.91 -2.58 22.52
CA ALA A 394 -7.83 -1.49 22.40
C ALA A 394 -7.83 -0.62 23.67
N LEU A 395 -7.77 0.69 23.47
CA LEU A 395 -7.97 1.68 24.53
C LEU A 395 -9.29 2.42 24.31
N GLU A 396 -10.05 2.61 25.39
CA GLU A 396 -11.19 3.52 25.41
C GLU A 396 -10.74 4.92 25.85
N ILE A 397 -11.16 5.93 25.10
CA ILE A 397 -10.92 7.34 25.42
C ILE A 397 -12.29 8.02 25.49
N PRO A 398 -12.59 8.78 26.57
CA PRO A 398 -13.84 9.53 26.67
C PRO A 398 -13.95 10.57 25.54
N ILE A 399 -15.15 10.69 24.97
CA ILE A 399 -15.37 11.55 23.79
C ILE A 399 -15.07 13.03 24.05
N ASP A 400 -15.29 13.52 25.26
CA ASP A 400 -15.02 14.90 25.67
C ASP A 400 -13.51 15.21 25.82
N LYS A 401 -12.64 14.21 25.75
CA LYS A 401 -11.19 14.32 25.87
C LYS A 401 -10.44 14.24 24.53
N ILE A 402 -11.13 14.04 23.42
CA ILE A 402 -10.48 13.79 22.12
C ILE A 402 -9.89 15.07 21.53
N LEU A 403 -10.64 16.16 21.59
CA LEU A 403 -10.25 17.44 21.00
C LEU A 403 -9.26 18.21 21.90
N GLY A 404 -8.62 19.23 21.35
CA GLY A 404 -7.63 20.06 22.05
C GLY A 404 -6.26 19.40 22.11
N ASP A 405 -5.56 19.55 23.24
CA ASP A 405 -4.14 19.16 23.41
C ASP A 405 -3.90 17.65 23.28
N ASN A 406 -4.92 16.86 23.50
CA ASN A 406 -4.82 15.40 23.39
C ASN A 406 -4.91 14.91 21.94
N PHE A 407 -5.45 15.70 21.01
CA PHE A 407 -5.77 15.26 19.65
C PHE A 407 -4.57 14.63 18.94
N LYS A 408 -3.41 15.31 18.93
CA LYS A 408 -2.19 14.79 18.30
C LYS A 408 -1.68 13.48 18.92
N LYS A 409 -1.88 13.30 20.23
CA LYS A 409 -1.48 12.05 20.91
C LYS A 409 -2.42 10.91 20.51
N ILE A 410 -3.73 11.19 20.46
CA ILE A 410 -4.78 10.23 20.11
C ILE A 410 -4.69 9.80 18.65
N THR A 411 -4.45 10.75 17.74
CA THR A 411 -4.41 10.50 16.29
C THR A 411 -3.02 10.13 15.77
N LYS A 412 -2.11 9.71 16.66
CA LYS A 412 -0.82 9.15 16.25
C LYS A 412 -1.03 7.70 15.78
N GLU A 413 -0.73 7.43 14.53
CA GLU A 413 -0.81 6.09 13.97
C GLU A 413 0.20 5.14 14.64
N VAL A 414 -0.30 4.06 15.20
CA VAL A 414 0.51 2.90 15.60
C VAL A 414 0.36 1.85 14.52
N PHE A 415 1.40 1.68 13.69
CA PHE A 415 1.39 0.68 12.62
C PHE A 415 1.60 -0.73 13.21
N GLY A 416 0.59 -1.18 13.97
CA GLY A 416 0.61 -2.37 14.80
C GLY A 416 -0.81 -2.76 15.28
N PRO A 417 -0.96 -3.82 16.07
CA PRO A 417 -2.27 -4.34 16.48
C PRO A 417 -2.91 -3.47 17.59
N PHE A 418 -3.23 -2.25 17.25
CA PHE A 418 -3.68 -1.22 18.19
C PHE A 418 -4.83 -0.38 17.61
N GLN A 419 -5.86 -0.14 18.41
CA GLN A 419 -6.93 0.80 18.06
C GLN A 419 -7.43 1.58 19.28
N ILE A 420 -8.03 2.72 18.99
CA ILE A 420 -8.75 3.55 19.97
C ILE A 420 -10.24 3.36 19.76
N ILE A 421 -10.97 3.17 20.83
CA ILE A 421 -12.43 3.05 20.85
C ILE A 421 -13.02 4.24 21.60
N VAL A 422 -14.04 4.85 21.01
CA VAL A 422 -14.78 5.97 21.59
C VAL A 422 -16.26 5.64 21.58
N VAL A 423 -16.88 5.62 22.74
CA VAL A 423 -18.33 5.49 22.86
C VAL A 423 -18.97 6.88 22.76
N TYR A 424 -20.00 7.01 21.93
CA TYR A 424 -20.72 8.26 21.72
C TYR A 424 -22.24 8.09 21.74
N GLU A 425 -22.96 9.18 21.96
CA GLU A 425 -24.41 9.31 21.87
C GLU A 425 -24.77 10.40 20.84
N ASP A 426 -26.03 10.49 20.41
CA ASP A 426 -26.49 11.47 19.42
C ASP A 426 -26.09 12.92 19.77
N LYS A 427 -26.15 13.29 21.06
CA LYS A 427 -25.72 14.63 21.54
C LYS A 427 -24.24 14.93 21.29
N ASN A 428 -23.42 13.90 21.05
CA ASN A 428 -21.98 14.03 20.83
C ASN A 428 -21.62 14.15 19.34
N MET A 429 -22.57 14.09 18.41
CA MET A 429 -22.31 14.03 16.97
C MET A 429 -21.44 15.20 16.47
N GLN A 430 -21.60 16.40 17.05
CA GLN A 430 -20.75 17.54 16.69
C GLN A 430 -19.27 17.34 17.06
N ILE A 431 -18.99 16.67 18.18
CA ILE A 431 -17.63 16.32 18.58
C ILE A 431 -17.07 15.27 17.64
N VAL A 432 -17.86 14.26 17.27
CA VAL A 432 -17.46 13.24 16.28
C VAL A 432 -17.11 13.89 14.95
N LYS A 433 -18.00 14.70 14.37
CA LYS A 433 -17.74 15.40 13.10
C LYS A 433 -16.51 16.29 13.17
N LYS A 434 -16.33 17.04 14.26
CA LYS A 434 -15.14 17.89 14.44
C LYS A 434 -13.87 17.07 14.59
N THR A 435 -13.93 15.88 15.19
CA THR A 435 -12.80 14.95 15.26
C THR A 435 -12.42 14.45 13.88
N LEU A 436 -13.39 14.01 13.08
CA LEU A 436 -13.17 13.53 11.71
C LEU A 436 -12.61 14.64 10.80
N GLU A 437 -13.12 15.86 10.89
CA GLU A 437 -12.62 17.03 10.17
C GLU A 437 -11.15 17.35 10.48
N ASN A 438 -10.72 17.15 11.74
CA ASN A 438 -9.35 17.44 12.15
C ASN A 438 -8.34 16.34 11.78
N ILE A 439 -8.81 15.14 11.42
CA ILE A 439 -7.93 14.07 10.93
C ILE A 439 -7.41 14.48 9.54
N SER A 440 -6.09 14.50 9.39
CA SER A 440 -5.43 14.96 8.18
C SER A 440 -5.00 13.83 7.22
N GLN A 441 -5.26 12.58 7.60
CA GLN A 441 -4.93 11.39 6.83
C GLN A 441 -6.23 10.73 6.40
N ASN A 442 -6.56 10.85 5.11
CA ASN A 442 -7.88 10.54 4.60
C ASN A 442 -7.82 9.38 3.58
N LEU A 443 -7.24 8.23 3.99
CA LEU A 443 -7.15 7.06 3.14
C LEU A 443 -8.49 6.31 3.10
N THR A 444 -8.83 5.57 4.16
CA THR A 444 -10.08 4.80 4.19
C THR A 444 -10.97 5.18 5.36
N ALA A 445 -12.26 4.88 5.21
CA ALA A 445 -13.26 5.08 6.25
C ALA A 445 -14.40 4.06 6.12
N ALA A 446 -15.11 3.82 7.23
CA ALA A 446 -16.29 2.97 7.23
C ALA A 446 -17.45 3.58 8.03
N VAL A 447 -18.64 3.61 7.43
CA VAL A 447 -19.88 4.05 8.06
C VAL A 447 -20.82 2.84 8.20
N VAL A 448 -20.88 2.28 9.39
CA VAL A 448 -21.68 1.06 9.70
C VAL A 448 -23.06 1.47 10.16
N SER A 449 -24.00 1.49 9.26
CA SER A 449 -25.41 1.83 9.50
C SER A 449 -26.25 1.45 8.29
N ASN A 450 -27.53 1.16 8.48
CA ASN A 450 -28.54 1.09 7.41
C ASN A 450 -29.42 2.35 7.38
N ASP A 451 -29.25 3.26 8.34
CA ASP A 451 -29.93 4.56 8.31
C ASP A 451 -29.29 5.45 7.24
N VAL A 452 -30.05 5.71 6.18
CA VAL A 452 -29.59 6.49 5.02
C VAL A 452 -29.27 7.94 5.41
N LEU A 453 -30.05 8.53 6.34
CA LEU A 453 -29.81 9.92 6.76
C LEU A 453 -28.53 10.02 7.57
N PHE A 454 -28.29 9.09 8.48
CA PHE A 454 -27.04 9.00 9.22
C PHE A 454 -25.83 8.81 8.26
N GLN A 455 -25.95 7.89 7.30
CA GLN A 455 -24.89 7.69 6.29
C GLN A 455 -24.59 8.99 5.53
N GLN A 456 -25.63 9.66 5.03
CA GLN A 456 -25.49 10.90 4.28
C GLN A 456 -24.87 12.03 5.13
N GLU A 457 -25.26 12.16 6.39
CA GLU A 457 -24.68 13.14 7.31
C GLU A 457 -23.17 12.95 7.48
N ILE A 458 -22.72 11.72 7.68
CA ILE A 458 -21.29 11.41 7.85
C ILE A 458 -20.52 11.57 6.53
N LEU A 459 -21.05 11.02 5.43
CA LEU A 459 -20.41 11.08 4.11
C LEU A 459 -20.27 12.53 3.60
N ALA A 460 -21.27 13.38 3.85
CA ALA A 460 -21.20 14.79 3.47
C ALA A 460 -20.19 15.60 4.30
N SER A 461 -19.78 15.09 5.45
CA SER A 461 -18.89 15.77 6.40
C SER A 461 -17.45 15.24 6.36
N THR A 462 -17.10 14.32 5.43
CA THR A 462 -15.81 13.65 5.39
C THR A 462 -15.25 13.57 3.96
N VAL A 463 -13.93 13.35 3.83
CA VAL A 463 -13.23 13.42 2.54
C VAL A 463 -12.33 12.20 2.26
N ASN A 464 -12.51 11.08 2.97
CA ASN A 464 -11.67 9.89 2.76
C ASN A 464 -11.78 9.38 1.33
N GLY A 465 -10.64 9.01 0.74
CA GLY A 465 -10.55 8.60 -0.66
C GLY A 465 -11.31 7.31 -0.96
N THR A 466 -11.32 6.37 -0.01
CA THR A 466 -12.10 5.13 -0.11
C THR A 466 -13.01 5.01 1.11
N THR A 467 -14.30 5.14 0.93
CA THR A 467 -15.28 5.04 2.03
C THR A 467 -16.29 3.94 1.75
N TYR A 468 -16.46 3.05 2.72
CA TYR A 468 -17.47 2.00 2.69
C TYR A 468 -18.65 2.39 3.59
N SER A 469 -19.88 2.15 3.15
CA SER A 469 -21.08 2.40 3.94
C SER A 469 -22.02 1.19 3.95
N GLY A 470 -22.85 1.08 4.99
CA GLY A 470 -23.76 -0.04 5.25
C GLY A 470 -23.28 -0.97 6.36
N MET A 471 -24.15 -1.91 6.80
CA MET A 471 -23.82 -2.82 7.92
C MET A 471 -22.60 -3.72 7.68
N LYS A 472 -22.16 -3.87 6.45
CA LYS A 472 -20.96 -4.64 6.09
C LYS A 472 -19.75 -3.75 5.77
N ALA A 473 -19.81 -2.46 6.11
CA ALA A 473 -18.74 -1.53 5.86
C ALA A 473 -17.45 -1.93 6.58
N ARG A 474 -16.32 -1.72 5.89
CA ARG A 474 -14.97 -2.11 6.30
C ARG A 474 -13.98 -0.99 5.97
N THR A 475 -12.82 -0.98 6.58
CA THR A 475 -11.73 -0.06 6.19
C THR A 475 -10.77 -0.70 5.19
N THR A 476 -10.63 -2.03 5.22
CA THR A 476 -9.72 -2.76 4.32
C THR A 476 -10.36 -3.01 2.96
N GLY A 477 -9.73 -2.56 1.90
CA GLY A 477 -10.19 -2.65 0.52
C GLY A 477 -9.46 -3.67 -0.35
N ALA A 478 -9.93 -3.79 -1.59
CA ALA A 478 -9.35 -4.63 -2.64
C ALA A 478 -9.12 -3.72 -3.88
N PRO A 479 -7.93 -3.14 -4.03
CA PRO A 479 -7.68 -2.05 -4.99
C PRO A 479 -7.90 -2.42 -6.46
N GLN A 480 -7.89 -3.70 -6.80
CA GLN A 480 -8.16 -4.13 -8.18
C GLN A 480 -9.60 -3.89 -8.66
N ASN A 481 -10.56 -3.61 -7.75
CA ASN A 481 -11.98 -3.49 -8.08
C ASN A 481 -12.53 -2.06 -7.97
N HIS A 482 -11.83 -1.17 -7.29
CA HIS A 482 -12.26 0.20 -7.05
C HIS A 482 -11.06 1.08 -6.72
N TRP A 483 -11.25 2.39 -6.77
CA TRP A 483 -10.24 3.34 -6.32
C TRP A 483 -9.80 3.01 -4.90
N PHE A 484 -8.49 2.93 -4.69
CA PHE A 484 -7.88 2.85 -3.38
C PHE A 484 -6.74 3.87 -3.31
N GLY A 485 -6.87 4.85 -2.44
CA GLY A 485 -5.92 5.93 -2.27
C GLY A 485 -6.49 7.04 -1.39
N PRO A 486 -5.65 7.94 -0.87
CA PRO A 486 -6.10 9.08 -0.08
C PRO A 486 -6.85 10.11 -0.93
N SER A 487 -7.58 11.00 -0.28
CA SER A 487 -8.22 12.16 -0.88
C SER A 487 -8.00 13.40 -0.02
N GLY A 488 -8.38 14.58 -0.54
CA GLY A 488 -8.20 15.86 0.15
C GLY A 488 -6.79 16.46 0.03
N ASP A 489 -5.84 15.76 -0.58
CA ASP A 489 -4.51 16.27 -0.93
C ASP A 489 -4.31 16.20 -2.46
N PRO A 490 -3.94 17.29 -3.14
CA PRO A 490 -3.74 17.30 -4.60
C PRO A 490 -2.61 16.37 -5.07
N ARG A 491 -1.73 15.95 -4.16
CA ARG A 491 -0.66 14.99 -4.42
C ARG A 491 -1.11 13.53 -4.30
N SER A 492 -2.34 13.28 -3.89
CA SER A 492 -2.88 11.93 -3.67
C SER A 492 -2.68 11.03 -4.89
N ALA A 493 -2.30 9.78 -4.64
CA ALA A 493 -2.22 8.72 -5.64
C ALA A 493 -3.17 7.60 -5.28
N GLY A 494 -4.04 7.24 -6.23
CA GLY A 494 -4.80 6.00 -6.13
C GLY A 494 -4.09 4.85 -6.85
N ILE A 495 -4.49 3.63 -6.55
CA ILE A 495 -4.03 2.41 -7.21
C ILE A 495 -5.21 1.56 -7.68
N GLY A 496 -4.93 0.64 -8.59
CA GLY A 496 -5.79 -0.49 -8.93
C GLY A 496 -6.74 -0.30 -10.09
N THR A 497 -7.23 0.89 -10.34
CA THR A 497 -8.23 1.16 -11.40
C THR A 497 -7.64 1.93 -12.59
N PRO A 498 -8.30 1.93 -13.77
CA PRO A 498 -7.88 2.76 -14.89
C PRO A 498 -7.70 4.23 -14.52
N GLU A 499 -8.64 4.80 -13.78
CA GLU A 499 -8.58 6.19 -13.34
C GLU A 499 -7.38 6.47 -12.42
N ALA A 500 -7.09 5.56 -11.49
CA ALA A 500 -5.93 5.67 -10.61
C ALA A 500 -4.61 5.66 -11.42
N ILE A 501 -4.48 4.75 -12.39
CA ILE A 501 -3.32 4.67 -13.27
C ILE A 501 -3.17 5.95 -14.10
N ILE A 502 -4.26 6.40 -14.73
CA ILE A 502 -4.27 7.58 -15.58
C ILE A 502 -3.89 8.83 -14.79
N SER A 503 -4.50 9.04 -13.62
CA SER A 503 -4.28 10.25 -12.80
C SER A 503 -2.90 10.28 -12.14
N THR A 504 -2.34 9.11 -11.83
CA THR A 504 -1.00 9.01 -11.21
C THR A 504 0.11 9.10 -12.24
N TRP A 505 0.00 8.41 -13.38
CA TRP A 505 1.13 8.11 -14.25
C TRP A 505 1.13 8.83 -15.58
N SER A 506 0.19 9.75 -15.82
CA SER A 506 0.11 10.48 -17.07
C SER A 506 -0.42 11.91 -16.92
N SER A 507 -0.13 12.72 -17.91
CA SER A 507 -0.74 14.05 -18.09
C SER A 507 -1.63 14.06 -19.32
N HIS A 508 -2.62 14.97 -19.35
CA HIS A 508 -3.37 15.25 -20.55
C HIS A 508 -2.49 15.98 -21.58
N ARG A 509 -2.56 15.55 -22.83
CA ARG A 509 -2.01 16.27 -23.99
C ARG A 509 -3.05 16.36 -25.07
N GLU A 510 -3.33 17.56 -25.54
CA GLU A 510 -4.21 17.79 -26.67
C GLU A 510 -3.37 18.11 -27.92
N ILE A 511 -3.75 17.49 -29.04
CA ILE A 511 -3.15 17.75 -30.35
C ILE A 511 -4.23 18.30 -31.23
N ILE A 512 -4.03 19.52 -31.68
CA ILE A 512 -4.93 20.22 -32.60
C ILE A 512 -4.32 20.11 -34.02
N LYS A 513 -5.05 19.48 -34.92
CA LYS A 513 -4.75 19.47 -36.35
C LYS A 513 -5.53 20.58 -36.97
N ASP A 514 -4.87 21.45 -37.67
CA ASP A 514 -5.42 22.65 -38.31
C ASP A 514 -5.02 22.61 -39.77
N VAL A 515 -5.82 21.91 -40.56
CA VAL A 515 -5.61 21.66 -42.00
C VAL A 515 -6.66 22.33 -42.85
N GLY A 516 -7.25 23.43 -42.36
CA GLY A 516 -8.28 24.16 -43.05
C GLY A 516 -7.86 24.60 -44.46
N PRO A 517 -8.82 24.98 -45.30
CA PRO A 517 -8.52 25.47 -46.64
C PRO A 517 -7.62 26.71 -46.56
N LEU A 518 -6.61 26.71 -47.41
CA LEU A 518 -5.76 27.88 -47.64
C LEU A 518 -6.58 29.05 -48.17
#